data_62c46eb6f969b6423322522d8306b8c4
#
_entry.id   62c46eb6f969b6423322522d8306b8c4
#
_cell.length_a   1.000
_cell.length_b   1.000
_cell.length_c   1.000
_cell.angle_alpha   90.00
_cell.angle_beta   90.00
_cell.angle_gamma   90.00
#
_symmetry.space_group_name_H-M   'P 1'
#
loop_
_entity.id
_entity.type
_entity.pdbx_description
1 polymer ?
#
loop_
_entity_poly.entity_id
_entity_poly.type
_entity_poly.pdbx_seq_one_letter_code
_entity_poly.pdbx_strand_id
1 'polypeptide(L)'
;SATLIISILDDTSELPTSYILTVAVEGFGEVSTSRGDLISSSESFLYAVDSNVTLVATPFSGHVFTKWKEDANSSFTDISVTMNDNRNITAVFSKLNVAPRLLNNLTAGTVQENVIENNRTVLTFNGEDEDGDTITFSLQEEGDFQLFDLNTTSGLLTFKISPDFELPADADADNIYQVFVTLSDGIITTAPASVRIFVLDHAEHTWDYAENLDYGWRNFTWFGNYYDTNLGWLFHEHHGWIYRESENTDTNSIWLYDPTIGWLWTSSYIYPNLYQSESGAGEWIYYDTSSKSPRRFYRYSAYAWEEIGEK
;
A
#
# COMPACT_ATOMS: atom_id res chain seq x y z
N SER A 1 97.81 -28.37 -37.30
CA SER A 1 96.95 -27.15 -37.07
C SER A 1 95.46 -27.53 -37.16
N ALA A 2 94.78 -27.42 -36.07
CA ALA A 2 93.36 -27.61 -36.03
C ALA A 2 92.69 -26.23 -36.27
N THR A 3 91.77 -26.12 -37.24
CA THR A 3 91.01 -24.91 -37.54
C THR A 3 89.72 -25.05 -36.77
N LEU A 4 89.47 -24.14 -35.82
CA LEU A 4 88.26 -24.02 -35.12
C LEU A 4 87.27 -23.16 -35.99
N ILE A 5 86.21 -23.77 -36.49
CA ILE A 5 85.08 -23.05 -37.14
C ILE A 5 84.04 -22.73 -36.06
N ILE A 6 83.93 -21.46 -35.74
CA ILE A 6 82.86 -20.95 -34.92
C ILE A 6 81.71 -20.53 -35.84
N SER A 7 80.62 -21.31 -35.87
CA SER A 7 79.36 -20.87 -36.50
C SER A 7 78.61 -19.98 -35.51
N ILE A 8 78.53 -18.71 -35.79
CA ILE A 8 77.56 -17.83 -35.11
C ILE A 8 76.22 -18.16 -35.75
N LEU A 9 75.34 -18.83 -35.00
CA LEU A 9 73.96 -18.90 -35.34
C LEU A 9 73.35 -17.51 -35.07
N ASP A 10 73.04 -16.84 -36.19
CA ASP A 10 72.28 -15.59 -36.14
C ASP A 10 70.87 -15.96 -35.69
N ASP A 11 70.56 -15.78 -34.37
CA ASP A 11 69.23 -15.83 -33.86
C ASP A 11 68.54 -14.48 -34.14
N THR A 12 68.16 -14.30 -35.42
CA THR A 12 67.32 -13.19 -35.83
C THR A 12 65.89 -13.49 -35.50
N SER A 13 65.57 -13.64 -34.24
CA SER A 13 64.20 -13.40 -33.74
C SER A 13 63.97 -11.88 -33.89
N GLU A 14 63.50 -11.46 -35.08
CA GLU A 14 63.09 -10.08 -35.26
C GLU A 14 62.05 -9.75 -34.21
N LEU A 15 62.40 -8.77 -33.37
CA LEU A 15 61.42 -8.27 -32.41
C LEU A 15 60.15 -7.80 -33.19
N PRO A 16 58.93 -8.05 -32.66
CA PRO A 16 57.72 -7.65 -33.35
C PRO A 16 57.73 -6.13 -33.59
N THR A 17 57.39 -5.70 -34.78
CA THR A 17 57.32 -4.27 -35.16
C THR A 17 55.96 -3.67 -34.84
N SER A 18 54.96 -4.53 -34.50
CA SER A 18 53.63 -4.13 -34.18
C SER A 18 52.96 -5.16 -33.29
N TYR A 19 51.98 -4.71 -32.51
CA TYR A 19 51.06 -5.53 -31.68
C TYR A 19 49.59 -5.32 -32.10
N ILE A 20 48.76 -6.30 -31.83
CA ILE A 20 47.34 -6.27 -32.12
C ILE A 20 46.58 -5.70 -30.88
N LEU A 21 45.80 -4.65 -31.11
CA LEU A 21 44.77 -4.20 -30.17
C LEU A 21 43.43 -4.68 -30.67
N THR A 22 42.78 -5.54 -29.90
CA THR A 22 41.38 -5.93 -30.09
C THR A 22 40.50 -5.14 -29.12
N VAL A 23 39.56 -4.38 -29.65
CA VAL A 23 38.59 -3.62 -28.87
C VAL A 23 37.21 -4.22 -29.10
N ALA A 24 36.51 -4.55 -28.02
CA ALA A 24 35.15 -5.06 -28.06
C ALA A 24 34.19 -4.12 -27.30
N VAL A 25 32.92 -4.15 -27.69
CA VAL A 25 31.84 -3.41 -27.07
C VAL A 25 30.77 -4.39 -26.57
N GLU A 26 30.43 -4.28 -25.30
CA GLU A 26 29.38 -5.02 -24.65
C GLU A 26 28.31 -4.02 -24.21
N GLY A 27 27.05 -4.21 -24.67
CA GLY A 27 25.93 -3.29 -24.46
C GLY A 27 25.79 -2.25 -25.56
N PHE A 28 25.13 -1.13 -25.28
CA PHE A 28 24.80 -0.11 -26.28
C PHE A 28 25.65 1.14 -26.11
N GLY A 29 26.69 1.21 -26.91
CA GLY A 29 27.63 2.32 -26.97
C GLY A 29 28.63 2.10 -28.09
N GLU A 30 29.59 2.98 -28.19
CA GLU A 30 30.73 2.89 -29.15
C GLU A 30 32.05 3.27 -28.48
N VAL A 31 33.15 2.81 -29.04
CA VAL A 31 34.49 3.21 -28.65
C VAL A 31 35.14 3.91 -29.82
N SER A 32 35.74 5.09 -29.59
CA SER A 32 36.61 5.74 -30.56
C SER A 32 38.07 5.55 -30.20
N THR A 33 38.92 5.39 -31.23
CA THR A 33 40.38 5.35 -31.09
C THR A 33 41.00 6.70 -31.39
N SER A 34 42.25 6.93 -30.96
CA SER A 34 43.04 8.12 -31.32
C SER A 34 43.30 8.28 -32.83
N ARG A 35 43.01 7.26 -33.64
CA ARG A 35 43.04 7.34 -35.11
C ARG A 35 41.74 7.81 -35.73
N GLY A 36 40.64 7.85 -34.93
CA GLY A 36 39.30 8.19 -35.38
C GLY A 36 38.46 6.97 -35.81
N ASP A 37 38.91 5.73 -35.51
CA ASP A 37 38.10 4.54 -35.73
C ASP A 37 36.94 4.53 -34.72
N LEU A 38 35.73 4.13 -35.17
CA LEU A 38 34.54 3.96 -34.34
C LEU A 38 34.16 2.49 -34.29
N ILE A 39 34.09 1.91 -33.08
CA ILE A 39 33.89 0.49 -32.83
C ILE A 39 32.60 0.32 -32.08
N SER A 40 31.62 -0.40 -32.63
CA SER A 40 30.31 -0.71 -32.02
C SER A 40 30.12 -2.20 -31.77
N SER A 41 31.11 -3.03 -32.10
CA SER A 41 31.06 -4.48 -31.84
C SER A 41 32.44 -4.98 -31.37
N SER A 42 33.21 -5.63 -32.26
CA SER A 42 34.56 -6.08 -31.97
C SER A 42 35.43 -5.91 -33.21
N GLU A 43 36.54 -5.20 -33.07
CA GLU A 43 37.48 -4.95 -34.14
C GLU A 43 38.93 -5.05 -33.63
N SER A 44 39.87 -5.38 -34.56
CA SER A 44 41.29 -5.54 -34.26
C SER A 44 42.12 -4.65 -35.15
N PHE A 45 43.09 -3.98 -34.56
CA PHE A 45 43.99 -3.02 -35.24
C PHE A 45 45.45 -3.33 -34.94
N LEU A 46 46.31 -3.09 -35.91
CA LEU A 46 47.76 -3.15 -35.71
C LEU A 46 48.30 -1.76 -35.31
N TYR A 47 49.06 -1.73 -34.23
CA TYR A 47 49.76 -0.54 -33.74
C TYR A 47 51.26 -0.81 -33.59
N ALA A 48 52.11 0.20 -33.86
CA ALA A 48 53.54 0.07 -33.68
C ALA A 48 53.91 -0.22 -32.22
N VAL A 49 54.97 -0.98 -32.00
CA VAL A 49 55.53 -1.23 -30.67
C VAL A 49 55.73 0.09 -29.92
N ASP A 50 55.39 0.08 -28.61
CA ASP A 50 55.48 1.21 -27.68
C ASP A 50 54.62 2.45 -28.04
N SER A 51 53.74 2.35 -29.05
CA SER A 51 52.80 3.43 -29.33
C SER A 51 51.71 3.51 -28.26
N ASN A 52 51.24 4.73 -27.96
CA ASN A 52 50.09 4.95 -27.06
C ASN A 52 48.82 5.15 -27.87
N VAL A 53 47.79 4.42 -27.52
CA VAL A 53 46.44 4.48 -28.10
C VAL A 53 45.49 4.98 -27.07
N THR A 54 44.78 6.08 -27.35
CA THR A 54 43.68 6.53 -26.51
C THR A 54 42.37 5.88 -26.99
N LEU A 55 41.63 5.30 -26.08
CA LEU A 55 40.29 4.78 -26.32
C LEU A 55 39.29 5.64 -25.52
N VAL A 56 38.19 6.03 -26.17
CA VAL A 56 37.12 6.80 -25.53
C VAL A 56 35.79 6.05 -25.70
N ALA A 57 35.15 5.70 -24.59
CA ALA A 57 33.84 5.05 -24.57
C ALA A 57 32.72 6.08 -24.56
N THR A 58 31.79 5.98 -25.51
CA THR A 58 30.65 6.87 -25.67
C THR A 58 29.36 6.04 -25.58
N PRO A 59 28.58 6.17 -24.50
CA PRO A 59 27.30 5.46 -24.41
C PRO A 59 26.26 6.04 -25.38
N PHE A 60 25.38 5.18 -25.91
CA PHE A 60 24.21 5.62 -26.65
C PHE A 60 23.14 6.15 -25.71
N SER A 61 22.16 6.87 -26.27
CA SER A 61 21.03 7.43 -25.46
C SER A 61 20.37 6.35 -24.62
N GLY A 62 20.09 6.67 -23.35
CA GLY A 62 19.49 5.75 -22.37
C GLY A 62 20.46 4.70 -21.80
N HIS A 63 21.78 4.84 -22.04
CA HIS A 63 22.80 3.93 -21.51
C HIS A 63 23.93 4.70 -20.84
N VAL A 64 24.72 4.02 -20.02
CA VAL A 64 25.88 4.56 -19.33
C VAL A 64 27.10 3.63 -19.58
N PHE A 65 28.26 4.22 -19.64
CA PHE A 65 29.50 3.45 -19.60
C PHE A 65 29.74 2.95 -18.18
N THR A 66 30.03 1.66 -18.03
CA THR A 66 30.24 1.05 -16.71
C THR A 66 31.70 0.90 -16.38
N LYS A 67 32.46 0.28 -17.29
CA LYS A 67 33.89 0.01 -17.09
C LYS A 67 34.55 -0.52 -18.34
N TRP A 68 35.89 -0.45 -18.33
CA TRP A 68 36.75 -1.27 -19.17
C TRP A 68 37.06 -2.59 -18.45
N LYS A 69 37.21 -3.68 -19.19
CA LYS A 69 37.61 -5.00 -18.66
C LYS A 69 38.68 -5.66 -19.52
N GLU A 70 39.19 -6.79 -19.03
CA GLU A 70 40.29 -7.60 -19.59
C GLU A 70 41.65 -6.93 -19.37
N ASP A 71 42.40 -6.54 -20.44
CA ASP A 71 43.71 -5.93 -20.29
C ASP A 71 43.66 -4.44 -19.85
N ALA A 72 42.48 -3.93 -19.62
CA ALA A 72 42.23 -2.64 -18.96
C ALA A 72 41.24 -2.84 -17.83
N ASN A 73 41.43 -2.12 -16.70
CA ASN A 73 40.49 -2.10 -15.58
C ASN A 73 40.32 -0.66 -15.10
N SER A 74 39.35 0.03 -15.66
CA SER A 74 39.07 1.44 -15.37
C SER A 74 37.56 1.73 -15.48
N SER A 75 37.06 2.66 -14.65
CA SER A 75 35.71 3.23 -14.76
C SER A 75 35.70 4.61 -15.43
N PHE A 76 36.87 5.14 -15.83
CA PHE A 76 36.92 6.38 -16.60
C PHE A 76 36.57 6.10 -18.06
N THR A 77 35.80 6.98 -18.66
CA THR A 77 35.36 6.85 -20.06
C THR A 77 36.53 6.84 -21.08
N ASP A 78 37.65 7.44 -20.72
CA ASP A 78 38.87 7.49 -21.54
C ASP A 78 40.02 6.76 -20.85
N ILE A 79 40.77 6.00 -21.64
CA ILE A 79 41.99 5.32 -21.21
C ILE A 79 43.09 5.45 -22.25
N SER A 80 44.33 5.41 -21.79
CA SER A 80 45.51 5.33 -22.64
C SER A 80 46.14 3.95 -22.50
N VAL A 81 46.40 3.28 -23.64
CA VAL A 81 46.94 1.93 -23.73
C VAL A 81 48.28 1.99 -24.43
N THR A 82 49.35 1.50 -23.78
CA THR A 82 50.66 1.36 -24.39
C THR A 82 50.77 -0.03 -25.05
N MET A 83 51.14 -0.07 -26.33
CA MET A 83 51.21 -1.28 -27.13
C MET A 83 52.59 -1.95 -26.99
N ASN A 84 52.81 -2.56 -25.84
CA ASN A 84 54.01 -3.35 -25.53
C ASN A 84 53.75 -4.87 -25.59
N ASP A 85 52.53 -5.28 -25.91
CA ASP A 85 52.04 -6.63 -26.16
C ASP A 85 50.72 -6.56 -26.91
N ASN A 86 50.18 -7.71 -27.37
CA ASN A 86 48.81 -7.80 -27.85
C ASN A 86 47.83 -7.49 -26.70
N ARG A 87 46.81 -6.70 -26.98
CA ARG A 87 45.83 -6.26 -25.98
C ARG A 87 44.41 -6.59 -26.41
N ASN A 88 43.63 -7.11 -25.44
CA ASN A 88 42.19 -7.30 -25.56
C ASN A 88 41.49 -6.38 -24.53
N ILE A 89 40.67 -5.49 -25.00
CA ILE A 89 39.99 -4.50 -24.16
C ILE A 89 38.53 -4.45 -24.54
N THR A 90 37.64 -4.58 -23.53
CA THR A 90 36.22 -4.50 -23.75
C THR A 90 35.62 -3.31 -22.97
N ALA A 91 34.90 -2.46 -23.69
CA ALA A 91 34.04 -1.43 -23.10
C ALA A 91 32.67 -2.04 -22.72
N VAL A 92 32.25 -1.82 -21.50
CA VAL A 92 30.94 -2.32 -20.98
C VAL A 92 29.99 -1.15 -20.76
N PHE A 93 28.83 -1.24 -21.39
CA PHE A 93 27.74 -0.29 -21.25
C PHE A 93 26.52 -1.00 -20.67
N SER A 94 25.79 -0.33 -19.78
CA SER A 94 24.50 -0.80 -19.21
C SER A 94 23.38 0.20 -19.50
N LYS A 95 22.14 -0.26 -19.47
CA LYS A 95 20.98 0.64 -19.51
C LYS A 95 21.02 1.61 -18.32
N LEU A 96 20.70 2.86 -18.56
CA LEU A 96 20.52 3.86 -17.49
C LEU A 96 19.27 3.48 -16.70
N ASN A 97 19.40 3.28 -15.39
CA ASN A 97 18.28 2.98 -14.54
C ASN A 97 17.33 4.18 -14.41
N VAL A 98 16.05 3.95 -14.59
CA VAL A 98 14.96 4.92 -14.40
C VAL A 98 14.26 4.58 -13.10
N ALA A 99 13.99 5.58 -12.26
CA ALA A 99 13.29 5.35 -11.01
C ALA A 99 11.85 4.88 -11.26
N PRO A 100 11.31 4.01 -10.39
CA PRO A 100 9.92 3.59 -10.48
C PRO A 100 8.97 4.77 -10.25
N ARG A 101 7.72 4.66 -10.71
CA ARG A 101 6.70 5.67 -10.49
C ARG A 101 5.42 5.09 -9.90
N LEU A 102 4.80 5.84 -9.01
CA LEU A 102 3.49 5.50 -8.43
C LEU A 102 2.39 5.76 -9.47
N LEU A 103 1.47 4.79 -9.62
CA LEU A 103 0.33 4.86 -10.55
C LEU A 103 -0.97 5.30 -9.87
N ASN A 104 -1.03 5.28 -8.53
CA ASN A 104 -2.20 5.76 -7.80
C ASN A 104 -2.48 7.22 -8.13
N ASN A 105 -3.77 7.56 -8.23
CA ASN A 105 -4.18 8.90 -8.62
C ASN A 105 -3.74 9.95 -7.60
N LEU A 106 -2.91 10.90 -8.02
CA LEU A 106 -2.38 11.96 -7.17
C LEU A 106 -3.17 13.25 -7.40
N THR A 107 -3.83 13.75 -6.35
CA THR A 107 -4.42 15.10 -6.35
C THR A 107 -3.46 16.04 -5.63
N ALA A 108 -2.88 17.00 -6.37
CA ALA A 108 -1.86 17.93 -5.86
C ALA A 108 -0.66 17.23 -5.16
N GLY A 109 -0.22 16.08 -5.70
CA GLY A 109 0.90 15.30 -5.14
C GLY A 109 0.54 14.42 -3.94
N THR A 110 -0.74 14.27 -3.64
CA THR A 110 -1.24 13.47 -2.52
C THR A 110 -2.22 12.43 -3.02
N VAL A 111 -2.08 11.18 -2.58
CA VAL A 111 -3.13 10.15 -2.70
C VAL A 111 -4.18 10.43 -1.63
N GLN A 112 -5.46 10.41 -1.99
CA GLN A 112 -6.58 10.55 -1.06
C GLN A 112 -7.42 9.29 -1.09
N GLU A 113 -7.76 8.77 0.08
CA GLU A 113 -8.56 7.57 0.24
C GLU A 113 -9.59 7.75 1.36
N ASN A 114 -10.77 7.20 1.17
CA ASN A 114 -11.82 7.17 2.18
C ASN A 114 -11.99 5.75 2.70
N VAL A 115 -11.97 5.58 4.00
CA VAL A 115 -12.16 4.29 4.67
C VAL A 115 -13.33 4.41 5.62
N ILE A 116 -14.31 3.54 5.48
CA ILE A 116 -15.38 3.42 6.48
C ILE A 116 -14.76 2.79 7.72
N GLU A 117 -15.07 3.32 8.89
CA GLU A 117 -14.61 2.75 10.16
C GLU A 117 -14.93 1.25 10.28
N ASN A 118 -14.29 0.57 11.20
CA ASN A 118 -14.31 -0.88 11.34
C ASN A 118 -13.70 -1.66 10.16
N ASN A 119 -13.30 -0.98 9.06
CA ASN A 119 -12.57 -1.60 7.96
C ASN A 119 -11.06 -1.32 8.09
N ARG A 120 -10.26 -2.38 8.09
CA ARG A 120 -8.79 -2.26 8.16
C ARG A 120 -8.13 -1.99 6.82
N THR A 121 -8.76 -2.37 5.71
CA THR A 121 -8.18 -2.21 4.38
C THR A 121 -8.28 -0.75 3.94
N VAL A 122 -7.15 -0.16 3.58
CA VAL A 122 -7.09 1.22 3.07
C VAL A 122 -7.06 1.20 1.55
N LEU A 123 -5.93 0.87 0.97
CA LEU A 123 -5.75 0.84 -0.49
C LEU A 123 -4.60 -0.11 -0.87
N THR A 124 -4.47 -0.35 -2.16
CA THR A 124 -3.28 -1.00 -2.72
C THR A 124 -2.51 0.01 -3.56
N PHE A 125 -1.23 0.21 -3.24
CA PHE A 125 -0.33 0.99 -4.08
C PHE A 125 0.00 0.20 -5.34
N ASN A 126 -0.02 0.89 -6.47
CA ASN A 126 0.41 0.36 -7.75
C ASN A 126 1.56 1.21 -8.27
N GLY A 127 2.57 0.55 -8.78
CA GLY A 127 3.74 1.21 -9.37
C GLY A 127 4.12 0.56 -10.68
N GLU A 128 4.87 1.28 -11.49
CA GLU A 128 5.55 0.73 -12.66
C GLU A 128 6.98 1.21 -12.72
N ASP A 129 7.81 0.39 -13.32
CA ASP A 129 9.21 0.68 -13.64
C ASP A 129 9.43 0.55 -15.13
N GLU A 130 10.08 1.56 -15.76
CA GLU A 130 10.30 1.60 -17.21
C GLU A 130 11.35 0.57 -17.66
N ASP A 131 12.23 0.16 -16.74
CA ASP A 131 13.26 -0.85 -16.97
C ASP A 131 12.73 -2.27 -16.75
N GLY A 132 11.55 -2.40 -16.14
CA GLY A 132 10.92 -3.66 -15.79
C GLY A 132 11.48 -4.27 -14.49
N ASP A 133 12.10 -3.46 -13.64
CA ASP A 133 12.66 -3.90 -12.38
C ASP A 133 11.57 -4.16 -11.34
N THR A 134 11.88 -5.00 -10.36
CA THR A 134 10.94 -5.33 -9.28
C THR A 134 10.81 -4.18 -8.31
N ILE A 135 9.57 -3.67 -8.16
CA ILE A 135 9.26 -2.58 -7.26
C ILE A 135 8.99 -3.10 -5.84
N THR A 136 9.52 -2.40 -4.85
CA THR A 136 9.18 -2.56 -3.44
C THR A 136 8.62 -1.25 -2.87
N PHE A 137 7.67 -1.38 -1.94
CA PHE A 137 7.01 -0.26 -1.28
C PHE A 137 7.49 -0.13 0.17
N SER A 138 7.63 1.09 0.67
CA SER A 138 7.99 1.35 2.06
C SER A 138 7.26 2.58 2.60
N LEU A 139 6.86 2.54 3.90
CA LEU A 139 6.39 3.72 4.61
C LEU A 139 7.57 4.44 5.25
N GLN A 140 7.54 5.77 5.22
CA GLN A 140 8.47 6.59 5.97
C GLN A 140 8.04 6.66 7.44
N GLU A 141 9.02 6.79 8.34
CA GLU A 141 8.78 6.97 9.78
C GLU A 141 8.30 8.40 10.09
N GLU A 142 7.21 8.81 9.44
CA GLU A 142 6.62 10.15 9.54
C GLU A 142 5.10 10.06 9.48
N GLY A 143 4.40 11.01 10.12
CA GLY A 143 2.94 10.99 10.26
C GLY A 143 2.46 9.82 11.10
N ASP A 144 1.35 9.25 10.72
CA ASP A 144 0.65 8.19 11.45
C ASP A 144 1.14 6.77 11.10
N PHE A 145 2.33 6.63 10.50
CA PHE A 145 2.87 5.36 9.98
C PHE A 145 2.80 4.19 10.98
N GLN A 146 2.91 4.49 12.29
CA GLN A 146 2.88 3.47 13.35
C GLN A 146 1.54 2.74 13.45
N LEU A 147 0.47 3.35 12.94
CA LEU A 147 -0.89 2.80 12.95
C LEU A 147 -1.17 1.87 11.78
N PHE A 148 -0.24 1.77 10.83
CA PHE A 148 -0.43 1.03 9.58
C PHE A 148 0.57 -0.10 9.39
N ASP A 149 0.12 -1.12 8.66
CA ASP A 149 0.95 -2.17 8.07
C ASP A 149 0.96 -2.02 6.55
N LEU A 150 2.13 -2.15 5.94
CA LEU A 150 2.30 -2.15 4.50
C LEU A 150 2.92 -3.47 4.04
N ASN A 151 2.29 -4.15 3.11
CA ASN A 151 2.92 -5.26 2.41
C ASN A 151 3.86 -4.69 1.34
N THR A 152 5.16 -4.87 1.55
CA THR A 152 6.22 -4.27 0.73
C THR A 152 6.25 -4.76 -0.72
N THR A 153 5.65 -5.91 -1.01
CA THR A 153 5.63 -6.50 -2.37
C THR A 153 4.31 -6.22 -3.08
N SER A 154 3.19 -6.39 -2.40
CA SER A 154 1.87 -6.19 -3.01
C SER A 154 1.38 -4.74 -2.96
N GLY A 155 2.01 -3.88 -2.15
CA GLY A 155 1.60 -2.50 -1.94
C GLY A 155 0.32 -2.34 -1.11
N LEU A 156 -0.21 -3.42 -0.49
CA LEU A 156 -1.42 -3.34 0.32
C LEU A 156 -1.14 -2.60 1.64
N LEU A 157 -1.85 -1.49 1.85
CA LEU A 157 -1.86 -0.70 3.08
C LEU A 157 -3.09 -1.05 3.90
N THR A 158 -2.89 -1.34 5.19
CA THR A 158 -3.97 -1.65 6.14
C THR A 158 -3.73 -0.95 7.47
N PHE A 159 -4.79 -0.63 8.19
CA PHE A 159 -4.68 -0.30 9.60
C PHE A 159 -4.25 -1.53 10.42
N LYS A 160 -3.41 -1.37 11.42
CA LYS A 160 -3.07 -2.43 12.39
C LYS A 160 -4.26 -2.84 13.25
N ILE A 161 -5.05 -1.84 13.65
CA ILE A 161 -6.32 -1.99 14.38
C ILE A 161 -7.37 -1.26 13.55
N SER A 162 -8.57 -1.79 13.44
CA SER A 162 -9.66 -1.11 12.74
C SER A 162 -9.87 0.30 13.32
N PRO A 163 -9.97 1.33 12.45
CA PRO A 163 -10.25 2.68 12.94
C PRO A 163 -11.67 2.76 13.50
N ASP A 164 -11.85 3.63 14.48
CA ASP A 164 -13.10 3.97 15.16
C ASP A 164 -13.28 5.49 15.00
N PHE A 165 -14.38 5.94 14.41
CA PHE A 165 -14.59 7.35 14.09
C PHE A 165 -14.80 8.19 15.37
N GLU A 166 -15.48 7.62 16.38
CA GLU A 166 -15.76 8.26 17.66
C GLU A 166 -14.53 8.28 18.58
N LEU A 167 -13.55 7.39 18.32
CA LEU A 167 -12.31 7.30 19.10
C LEU A 167 -11.09 7.28 18.17
N PRO A 168 -10.82 8.38 17.45
CA PRO A 168 -9.71 8.46 16.52
C PRO A 168 -8.35 8.21 17.19
N ALA A 169 -7.49 7.47 16.50
CA ALA A 169 -6.16 7.12 17.01
C ALA A 169 -5.03 8.03 16.47
N ASP A 170 -5.34 8.93 15.54
CA ASP A 170 -4.43 9.97 15.04
C ASP A 170 -4.11 11.02 16.11
N ALA A 171 -3.01 11.76 15.91
CA ALA A 171 -2.46 12.63 16.96
C ALA A 171 -3.33 13.85 17.31
N ASP A 172 -4.13 14.36 16.37
CA ASP A 172 -5.01 15.54 16.53
C ASP A 172 -6.51 15.19 16.56
N ALA A 173 -6.83 13.90 16.47
CA ALA A 173 -8.17 13.34 16.58
C ALA A 173 -9.19 13.94 15.58
N ASP A 174 -8.72 14.20 14.35
CA ASP A 174 -9.55 14.76 13.27
C ASP A 174 -10.04 13.72 12.26
N ASN A 175 -9.74 12.42 12.48
CA ASN A 175 -10.06 11.31 11.58
C ASN A 175 -9.37 11.39 10.21
N ILE A 176 -8.28 12.17 10.10
CA ILE A 176 -7.47 12.29 8.88
C ILE A 176 -6.06 11.79 9.15
N TYR A 177 -5.80 10.58 8.76
CA TYR A 177 -4.50 9.94 8.92
C TYR A 177 -3.58 10.30 7.76
N GLN A 178 -2.31 10.55 8.04
CA GLN A 178 -1.32 10.85 7.02
C GLN A 178 -0.14 9.88 7.09
N VAL A 179 0.20 9.27 5.95
CA VAL A 179 1.39 8.45 5.78
C VAL A 179 2.15 8.85 4.52
N PHE A 180 3.41 8.48 4.43
CA PHE A 180 4.27 8.78 3.30
C PHE A 180 4.83 7.48 2.73
N VAL A 181 4.60 7.21 1.44
CA VAL A 181 5.04 6.01 0.74
C VAL A 181 6.18 6.32 -0.22
N THR A 182 7.17 5.44 -0.26
CA THR A 182 8.26 5.45 -1.26
C THR A 182 8.26 4.15 -2.04
N LEU A 183 8.74 4.20 -3.27
CA LEU A 183 8.95 3.06 -4.13
C LEU A 183 10.45 2.90 -4.39
N SER A 184 10.93 1.67 -4.50
CA SER A 184 12.31 1.36 -4.88
C SER A 184 12.36 0.19 -5.84
N ASP A 185 13.21 0.31 -6.86
CA ASP A 185 13.60 -0.74 -7.81
C ASP A 185 14.84 -1.54 -7.34
N GLY A 186 15.35 -1.20 -6.13
CA GLY A 186 16.60 -1.74 -5.59
C GLY A 186 17.85 -0.93 -5.93
N ILE A 187 17.75 0.06 -6.82
CA ILE A 187 18.84 0.97 -7.24
C ILE A 187 18.50 2.41 -6.84
N ILE A 188 17.28 2.85 -7.16
CA ILE A 188 16.77 4.19 -6.86
C ILE A 188 15.52 4.09 -5.99
N THR A 189 15.41 4.99 -5.01
CA THR A 189 14.19 5.15 -4.21
C THR A 189 13.57 6.50 -4.55
N THR A 190 12.25 6.53 -4.77
CA THR A 190 11.51 7.76 -5.10
C THR A 190 11.45 8.73 -3.92
N ALA A 191 11.18 9.99 -4.21
CA ALA A 191 10.70 10.91 -3.17
C ALA A 191 9.39 10.37 -2.55
N PRO A 192 9.14 10.65 -1.24
CA PRO A 192 7.92 10.21 -0.58
C PRO A 192 6.67 10.85 -1.20
N ALA A 193 5.66 10.04 -1.49
CA ALA A 193 4.34 10.50 -1.86
C ALA A 193 3.45 10.54 -0.60
N SER A 194 2.78 11.67 -0.37
CA SER A 194 1.84 11.84 0.74
C SER A 194 0.55 11.07 0.46
N VAL A 195 0.04 10.40 1.48
CA VAL A 195 -1.24 9.68 1.46
C VAL A 195 -2.09 10.20 2.61
N ARG A 196 -3.28 10.72 2.31
CA ARG A 196 -4.27 11.15 3.30
C ARG A 196 -5.45 10.19 3.29
N ILE A 197 -5.76 9.66 4.45
CA ILE A 197 -6.80 8.65 4.65
C ILE A 197 -7.85 9.29 5.55
N PHE A 198 -9.08 9.41 5.02
CA PHE A 198 -10.21 9.95 5.74
C PHE A 198 -11.03 8.80 6.28
N VAL A 199 -11.08 8.65 7.59
CA VAL A 199 -12.00 7.72 8.23
C VAL A 199 -13.39 8.36 8.24
N LEU A 200 -14.36 7.64 7.72
CA LEU A 200 -15.75 8.08 7.62
C LEU A 200 -16.58 7.36 8.68
N ASP A 201 -17.44 8.13 9.31
CA ASP A 201 -18.48 7.63 10.22
C ASP A 201 -19.37 6.58 9.50
N HIS A 202 -19.47 5.44 10.09
CA HIS A 202 -20.46 4.44 9.75
C HIS A 202 -21.52 4.49 10.84
N ALA A 203 -22.68 5.04 10.51
CA ALA A 203 -23.77 5.15 11.46
C ALA A 203 -23.97 3.83 12.22
N GLU A 204 -23.33 3.74 13.36
CA GLU A 204 -23.44 2.57 14.23
C GLU A 204 -24.80 2.57 14.86
N HIS A 205 -25.59 1.57 14.55
CA HIS A 205 -26.84 1.38 15.26
C HIS A 205 -26.52 0.99 16.71
N THR A 206 -27.17 1.62 17.66
CA THR A 206 -27.16 1.28 19.10
C THR A 206 -27.11 -0.23 19.36
N TRP A 207 -27.60 -1.00 18.41
CA TRP A 207 -27.76 -2.44 18.47
C TRP A 207 -26.50 -3.23 18.13
N ASP A 208 -25.45 -2.60 17.58
CA ASP A 208 -24.21 -3.28 17.18
C ASP A 208 -23.33 -3.62 18.39
N TYR A 209 -23.52 -2.90 19.50
CA TYR A 209 -22.86 -3.17 20.79
C TYR A 209 -23.58 -4.23 21.65
N ALA A 210 -24.65 -4.82 21.16
CA ALA A 210 -25.32 -5.88 21.88
C ALA A 210 -24.43 -7.12 22.01
N GLU A 211 -24.40 -7.72 23.21
CA GLU A 211 -23.72 -8.98 23.43
C GLU A 211 -24.28 -10.07 22.50
N ASN A 212 -23.40 -10.73 21.75
CA ASN A 212 -23.79 -11.85 20.91
C ASN A 212 -24.02 -13.10 21.79
N LEU A 213 -25.18 -13.67 21.71
CA LEU A 213 -25.55 -14.93 22.33
C LEU A 213 -25.58 -16.07 21.29
N ASP A 214 -25.80 -17.30 21.74
CA ASP A 214 -25.93 -18.46 20.87
C ASP A 214 -27.14 -18.35 19.92
N TYR A 215 -27.00 -18.98 18.73
CA TYR A 215 -28.08 -19.09 17.72
C TYR A 215 -28.60 -17.77 17.15
N GLY A 216 -27.75 -16.72 17.13
CA GLY A 216 -28.11 -15.42 16.55
C GLY A 216 -28.93 -14.51 17.45
N TRP A 217 -29.12 -14.89 18.72
CA TRP A 217 -29.67 -14.02 19.74
C TRP A 217 -28.62 -12.98 20.15
N ARG A 218 -29.12 -11.82 20.60
CA ARG A 218 -28.34 -10.72 21.15
C ARG A 218 -28.95 -10.24 22.46
N ASN A 219 -28.16 -9.58 23.29
CA ASN A 219 -28.59 -9.03 24.58
C ASN A 219 -28.12 -7.59 24.74
N PHE A 220 -29.03 -6.72 25.12
CA PHE A 220 -28.71 -5.49 25.81
C PHE A 220 -29.14 -5.59 27.28
N THR A 221 -28.25 -5.25 28.20
CA THR A 221 -28.53 -5.31 29.65
C THR A 221 -29.73 -4.47 30.05
N TRP A 222 -30.05 -3.40 29.34
CA TRP A 222 -31.17 -2.51 29.60
C TRP A 222 -32.48 -2.91 28.88
N PHE A 223 -32.37 -3.58 27.72
CA PHE A 223 -33.53 -3.94 26.88
C PHE A 223 -33.90 -5.41 27.01
N GLY A 224 -32.91 -6.30 27.15
CA GLY A 224 -33.11 -7.75 27.26
C GLY A 224 -32.69 -8.51 26.02
N ASN A 225 -33.12 -9.76 25.91
CA ASN A 225 -32.74 -10.64 24.82
C ASN A 225 -33.64 -10.46 23.61
N TYR A 226 -33.01 -10.43 22.44
CA TYR A 226 -33.71 -10.34 21.17
C TYR A 226 -32.97 -11.12 20.07
N TYR A 227 -33.71 -11.53 19.03
CA TYR A 227 -33.18 -12.09 17.80
C TYR A 227 -33.31 -11.06 16.70
N ASP A 228 -32.19 -10.70 16.05
CA ASP A 228 -32.15 -9.73 14.97
C ASP A 228 -32.21 -10.42 13.60
N THR A 229 -33.18 -10.04 12.76
CA THR A 229 -33.33 -10.57 11.41
C THR A 229 -32.40 -9.87 10.40
N ASN A 230 -31.68 -8.81 10.81
CA ASN A 230 -30.92 -7.90 9.91
C ASN A 230 -31.78 -7.17 8.86
N LEU A 231 -33.10 -7.21 8.99
CA LEU A 231 -34.06 -6.54 8.10
C LEU A 231 -34.90 -5.48 8.86
N GLY A 232 -34.40 -5.02 10.01
CA GLY A 232 -35.09 -4.08 10.88
C GLY A 232 -36.14 -4.72 11.80
N TRP A 233 -36.57 -5.94 11.53
CA TRP A 233 -37.44 -6.68 12.45
C TRP A 233 -36.64 -7.42 13.50
N LEU A 234 -37.10 -7.30 14.77
CA LEU A 234 -36.54 -8.00 15.92
C LEU A 234 -37.60 -8.89 16.53
N PHE A 235 -37.20 -10.04 17.05
CA PHE A 235 -38.03 -10.80 17.96
C PHE A 235 -37.48 -10.64 19.38
N HIS A 236 -38.15 -9.83 20.20
CA HIS A 236 -37.77 -9.61 21.58
C HIS A 236 -38.47 -10.63 22.49
N GLU A 237 -37.76 -11.16 23.49
CA GLU A 237 -38.25 -12.23 24.35
C GLU A 237 -39.54 -11.89 25.13
N HIS A 238 -39.81 -10.58 25.33
CA HIS A 238 -40.98 -10.09 26.06
C HIS A 238 -41.95 -9.31 25.16
N HIS A 239 -41.45 -8.53 24.22
CA HIS A 239 -42.27 -7.71 23.31
C HIS A 239 -42.80 -8.48 22.09
N GLY A 240 -42.22 -9.66 21.78
CA GLY A 240 -42.52 -10.35 20.53
C GLY A 240 -41.90 -9.64 19.32
N TRP A 241 -42.57 -9.68 18.18
CA TRP A 241 -42.10 -9.02 16.98
C TRP A 241 -42.26 -7.50 17.04
N ILE A 242 -41.16 -6.79 16.89
CA ILE A 242 -41.10 -5.33 16.82
C ILE A 242 -40.17 -4.94 15.67
N TYR A 243 -40.44 -3.79 15.05
CA TYR A 243 -39.57 -3.22 14.02
C TYR A 243 -38.78 -2.07 14.64
N ARG A 244 -37.47 -2.07 14.42
CA ARG A 244 -36.58 -0.95 14.79
C ARG A 244 -36.43 0.05 13.66
N GLU A 245 -36.47 1.34 13.97
CA GLU A 245 -36.10 2.36 12.99
C GLU A 245 -34.59 2.32 12.73
N SER A 246 -34.23 2.30 11.44
CA SER A 246 -32.82 2.12 11.00
C SER A 246 -32.03 3.43 10.96
N GLU A 247 -32.69 4.59 11.03
CA GLU A 247 -32.04 5.89 10.86
C GLU A 247 -31.69 6.59 12.18
N ASN A 248 -31.92 5.94 13.31
CA ASN A 248 -31.63 6.52 14.62
C ASN A 248 -30.15 6.35 14.98
N THR A 249 -29.39 7.41 14.92
CA THR A 249 -27.96 7.48 15.27
C THR A 249 -27.70 7.69 16.76
N ASP A 250 -28.74 7.87 17.59
CA ASP A 250 -28.55 8.01 19.03
C ASP A 250 -28.31 6.64 19.69
N THR A 251 -27.12 6.47 20.24
CA THR A 251 -26.67 5.23 20.89
C THR A 251 -27.47 4.86 22.13
N ASN A 252 -28.26 5.77 22.70
CA ASN A 252 -28.97 5.57 23.96
C ASN A 252 -30.48 5.56 23.83
N SER A 253 -31.04 5.87 22.69
CA SER A 253 -32.49 5.91 22.47
C SER A 253 -32.88 5.24 21.17
N ILE A 254 -34.15 4.82 21.06
CA ILE A 254 -34.64 4.11 19.89
C ILE A 254 -36.15 4.32 19.69
N TRP A 255 -36.55 4.40 18.41
CA TRP A 255 -37.92 4.21 17.98
C TRP A 255 -38.16 2.76 17.56
N LEU A 256 -39.20 2.18 18.14
CA LEU A 256 -39.65 0.81 17.87
C LEU A 256 -41.08 0.85 17.38
N TYR A 257 -41.40 0.08 16.35
CA TYR A 257 -42.78 -0.11 15.93
C TYR A 257 -43.28 -1.47 16.42
N ASP A 258 -44.30 -1.45 17.27
CA ASP A 258 -45.02 -2.62 17.72
C ASP A 258 -46.30 -2.76 16.87
N PRO A 259 -46.53 -3.90 16.18
CA PRO A 259 -47.70 -4.07 15.32
C PRO A 259 -49.05 -3.89 16.03
N THR A 260 -49.09 -3.98 17.38
CA THR A 260 -50.32 -3.91 18.15
C THR A 260 -50.58 -2.52 18.71
N ILE A 261 -49.53 -1.81 19.14
CA ILE A 261 -49.65 -0.53 19.84
C ILE A 261 -48.97 0.64 19.14
N GLY A 262 -48.38 0.40 17.94
CA GLY A 262 -47.80 1.46 17.10
C GLY A 262 -46.38 1.85 17.48
N TRP A 263 -45.98 3.10 17.16
CA TRP A 263 -44.64 3.59 17.38
C TRP A 263 -44.39 3.91 18.86
N LEU A 264 -43.24 3.43 19.35
CA LEU A 264 -42.78 3.55 20.72
C LEU A 264 -41.37 4.14 20.73
N TRP A 265 -41.12 5.14 21.53
CA TRP A 265 -39.78 5.63 21.81
C TRP A 265 -39.34 5.26 23.21
N THR A 266 -38.08 4.87 23.39
CA THR A 266 -37.48 4.61 24.70
C THR A 266 -35.99 4.85 24.67
N SER A 267 -35.31 4.74 25.83
CA SER A 267 -33.87 4.82 25.94
C SER A 267 -33.34 3.93 27.07
N SER A 268 -32.01 3.72 27.08
CA SER A 268 -31.32 2.99 28.14
C SER A 268 -31.50 3.61 29.53
N TYR A 269 -31.87 4.89 29.62
CA TYR A 269 -32.07 5.62 30.88
C TYR A 269 -33.50 5.52 31.44
N ILE A 270 -34.46 5.23 30.59
CA ILE A 270 -35.89 5.30 30.97
C ILE A 270 -36.64 3.98 30.82
N TYR A 271 -36.13 3.05 29.98
CA TYR A 271 -36.76 1.74 29.84
C TYR A 271 -36.96 1.08 31.23
N PRO A 272 -38.10 0.51 31.55
CA PRO A 272 -39.21 0.13 30.68
C PRO A 272 -40.32 1.18 30.48
N ASN A 273 -40.04 2.47 30.70
CA ASN A 273 -40.97 3.52 30.28
C ASN A 273 -40.82 3.76 28.77
N LEU A 274 -41.96 3.86 28.09
CA LEU A 274 -42.07 4.01 26.64
C LEU A 274 -42.92 5.22 26.34
N TYR A 275 -42.54 6.02 25.34
CA TYR A 275 -43.41 7.06 24.79
C TYR A 275 -44.13 6.50 23.57
N GLN A 276 -45.44 6.29 23.65
CA GLN A 276 -46.26 5.85 22.53
C GLN A 276 -46.65 7.06 21.69
N SER A 277 -46.26 7.06 20.40
CA SER A 277 -46.63 8.11 19.46
C SER A 277 -47.95 7.78 18.77
N GLU A 278 -48.96 8.62 18.97
CA GLU A 278 -50.21 8.58 18.21
C GLU A 278 -50.40 9.88 17.41
N SER A 279 -51.24 9.84 16.37
CA SER A 279 -51.54 10.99 15.54
C SER A 279 -52.25 12.07 16.35
N GLY A 280 -51.49 13.00 16.94
CA GLY A 280 -51.98 14.21 17.59
C GLY A 280 -51.58 14.42 19.05
N ALA A 281 -51.39 13.42 19.85
CA ALA A 281 -50.86 13.55 21.22
C ALA A 281 -50.37 12.17 21.70
N GLY A 282 -49.07 12.01 21.78
CA GLY A 282 -48.50 10.79 22.35
C GLY A 282 -48.65 10.74 23.88
N GLU A 283 -48.53 9.57 24.45
CA GLU A 283 -48.56 9.35 25.88
C GLU A 283 -47.42 8.50 26.39
N TRP A 284 -47.10 8.64 27.67
CA TRP A 284 -46.19 7.73 28.37
C TRP A 284 -46.90 6.49 28.83
N ILE A 285 -46.28 5.35 28.65
CA ILE A 285 -46.73 4.05 29.17
C ILE A 285 -45.56 3.36 29.87
N TYR A 286 -45.87 2.54 30.87
CA TYR A 286 -44.86 1.71 31.54
C TYR A 286 -45.12 0.26 31.18
N TYR A 287 -44.09 -0.43 30.69
CA TYR A 287 -44.15 -1.85 30.38
C TYR A 287 -43.80 -2.70 31.60
N ASP A 288 -44.68 -3.63 31.98
CA ASP A 288 -44.38 -4.63 33.00
C ASP A 288 -43.48 -5.73 32.41
N THR A 289 -42.16 -5.64 32.65
CA THR A 289 -41.18 -6.59 32.15
C THR A 289 -41.34 -8.02 32.67
N SER A 290 -42.16 -8.22 33.70
CA SER A 290 -42.52 -9.56 34.19
C SER A 290 -43.64 -10.23 33.38
N SER A 291 -44.36 -9.47 32.55
CA SER A 291 -45.45 -9.94 31.70
C SER A 291 -44.99 -10.32 30.30
N LYS A 292 -45.51 -11.42 29.76
CA LYS A 292 -45.14 -11.86 28.38
C LYS A 292 -46.37 -12.06 27.48
N SER A 293 -47.35 -12.78 27.95
CA SER A 293 -48.61 -13.04 27.22
C SER A 293 -49.73 -13.28 28.21
N PRO A 294 -50.69 -12.34 28.37
CA PRO A 294 -50.68 -11.02 27.72
C PRO A 294 -49.61 -10.08 28.27
N ARG A 295 -49.13 -9.16 27.44
CA ARG A 295 -48.25 -8.07 27.84
C ARG A 295 -49.06 -7.04 28.62
N ARG A 296 -48.50 -6.48 29.69
CA ARG A 296 -49.17 -5.50 30.54
C ARG A 296 -48.50 -4.15 30.46
N PHE A 297 -49.28 -3.13 30.18
CA PHE A 297 -48.83 -1.74 30.12
C PHE A 297 -49.64 -0.88 31.08
N TYR A 298 -48.97 -0.06 31.86
CA TYR A 298 -49.65 0.97 32.67
C TYR A 298 -49.72 2.26 31.84
N ARG A 299 -50.92 2.74 31.56
CA ARG A 299 -51.16 3.99 30.87
C ARG A 299 -51.24 5.13 31.87
N TYR A 300 -50.27 6.06 31.78
CA TYR A 300 -50.23 7.18 32.73
C TYR A 300 -51.41 8.15 32.54
N SER A 301 -51.92 8.32 31.34
CA SER A 301 -53.08 9.17 31.05
C SER A 301 -54.38 8.64 31.65
N ALA A 302 -54.55 7.31 31.68
CA ALA A 302 -55.74 6.64 32.19
C ALA A 302 -55.63 6.18 33.65
N TYR A 303 -54.42 6.24 34.23
CA TYR A 303 -54.11 5.68 35.55
C TYR A 303 -54.52 4.19 35.70
N ALA A 304 -54.34 3.42 34.61
CA ALA A 304 -54.85 2.04 34.55
C ALA A 304 -53.86 1.10 33.82
N TRP A 305 -53.95 -0.17 34.19
CA TRP A 305 -53.28 -1.26 33.49
C TRP A 305 -54.12 -1.72 32.29
N GLU A 306 -53.46 -1.94 31.19
CA GLU A 306 -53.99 -2.54 29.98
C GLU A 306 -53.26 -3.84 29.67
N GLU A 307 -54.00 -4.88 29.31
CA GLU A 307 -53.45 -6.16 28.83
C GLU A 307 -53.59 -6.24 27.32
N ILE A 308 -52.46 -6.47 26.66
CA ILE A 308 -52.37 -6.59 25.21
C ILE A 308 -51.98 -8.03 24.88
N GLY A 309 -52.91 -8.79 24.34
CA GLY A 309 -52.67 -10.15 23.85
C GLY A 309 -51.97 -10.15 22.51
N GLU A 310 -51.31 -11.26 22.17
CA GLU A 310 -50.84 -11.52 20.81
C GLU A 310 -52.07 -11.70 19.89
N LYS A 311 -51.98 -11.10 18.68
CA LYS A 311 -52.92 -11.38 17.58
C LYS A 311 -52.40 -12.50 16.72
#